data_f101c56547477a4414d79c4f2fea28dd
#
_entry.id   f101c56547477a4414d79c4f2fea28dd
#
_cell.length_a   1.000
_cell.length_b   1.000
_cell.length_c   1.000
_cell.angle_alpha   90.00
_cell.angle_beta   90.00
_cell.angle_gamma   90.00
#
_symmetry.space_group_name_H-M   'P 1'
#
loop_
_entity.id
_entity.type
_entity.pdbx_description
1 polymer ?
#
loop_
_entity_poly.entity_id
_entity_poly.type
_entity_poly.pdbx_seq_one_letter_code
_entity_poly.pdbx_strand_id
1 'polypeptide(L)'
;VNIGGAQRCVDFCLATGAALVHVSTTSTGGIWMGDDTPAPILTERNIYFGQDLGNQYMHSKFLADRLILDAVAHEGLKAKIMRVGNLAARSYDGEFQVNFSTNSYMGRIKIFNMLGCCPYEQYDSPTEFSPINETARAIVLLATTPEECTVFMPYNTHTRLLGDVLSELKKIGTEIRFVEMPEFDAILHQAAEDPKKAALLTTMLAYQNNSSAKPTHIVDRNNAYTSQVLLRLGFRWTEPDSEYIARMLTAISQLGFFEV
;
A
#
# COMPACT_ATOMS: atom_id res chain seq x y z
N VAL A 1 -0.43 -19.06 3.07
CA VAL A 1 1.02 -18.84 2.83
C VAL A 1 1.60 -17.91 3.90
N ASN A 2 1.06 -16.69 4.10
CA ASN A 2 1.64 -15.68 5.00
C ASN A 2 1.79 -16.16 6.45
N ILE A 3 0.74 -16.70 7.08
CA ILE A 3 0.74 -17.11 8.49
C ILE A 3 1.71 -18.28 8.70
N GLY A 4 1.58 -19.35 7.92
CA GLY A 4 2.47 -20.53 8.06
C GLY A 4 3.93 -20.25 7.67
N GLY A 5 4.17 -19.24 6.82
CA GLY A 5 5.52 -18.75 6.55
C GLY A 5 6.11 -18.01 7.75
N ALA A 6 5.34 -17.10 8.35
CA ALA A 6 5.73 -16.38 9.55
C ALA A 6 6.03 -17.34 10.72
N GLN A 7 5.16 -18.34 10.95
CA GLN A 7 5.36 -19.35 12.00
C GLN A 7 6.71 -20.05 11.84
N ARG A 8 7.03 -20.56 10.65
CA ARG A 8 8.32 -21.24 10.40
C ARG A 8 9.52 -20.33 10.64
N CYS A 9 9.41 -19.04 10.31
CA CYS A 9 10.46 -18.07 10.60
C CYS A 9 10.61 -17.84 12.12
N VAL A 10 9.50 -17.75 12.84
CA VAL A 10 9.48 -17.63 14.31
C VAL A 10 10.15 -18.86 14.94
N ASP A 11 9.72 -20.07 14.57
CA ASP A 11 10.26 -21.33 15.09
C ASP A 11 11.78 -21.42 14.85
N PHE A 12 12.22 -21.05 13.64
CA PHE A 12 13.65 -21.01 13.30
C PHE A 12 14.42 -20.00 14.15
N CYS A 13 13.91 -18.79 14.30
CA CYS A 13 14.58 -17.74 15.08
C CYS A 13 14.65 -18.08 16.56
N LEU A 14 13.60 -18.66 17.13
CA LEU A 14 13.61 -19.14 18.51
C LEU A 14 14.62 -20.27 18.72
N ALA A 15 14.69 -21.23 17.80
CA ALA A 15 15.61 -22.35 17.88
C ALA A 15 17.10 -21.95 17.72
N THR A 16 17.39 -20.90 16.95
CA THR A 16 18.76 -20.49 16.61
C THR A 16 19.25 -19.25 17.35
N GLY A 17 18.36 -18.52 18.00
CA GLY A 17 18.65 -17.21 18.59
C GLY A 17 18.82 -16.07 17.57
N ALA A 18 18.46 -16.30 16.31
CA ALA A 18 18.50 -15.28 15.27
C ALA A 18 17.43 -14.21 15.49
N ALA A 19 17.69 -12.99 15.07
CA ALA A 19 16.67 -11.92 15.07
C ALA A 19 15.83 -11.98 13.79
N LEU A 20 14.53 -11.74 13.93
CA LEU A 20 13.56 -11.71 12.82
C LEU A 20 13.30 -10.28 12.37
N VAL A 21 13.42 -10.01 11.09
CA VAL A 21 12.86 -8.79 10.45
C VAL A 21 11.72 -9.22 9.53
N HIS A 22 10.49 -8.88 9.92
CA HIS A 22 9.28 -9.23 9.18
C HIS A 22 8.78 -8.04 8.37
N VAL A 23 8.68 -8.20 7.04
CA VAL A 23 8.08 -7.19 6.18
C VAL A 23 6.56 -7.39 6.12
N SER A 24 5.84 -6.48 6.74
CA SER A 24 4.39 -6.40 6.79
C SER A 24 3.86 -5.23 5.94
N THR A 25 2.65 -4.78 6.18
CA THR A 25 2.00 -3.71 5.40
C THR A 25 1.17 -2.80 6.30
N THR A 26 1.08 -1.53 5.93
CA THR A 26 0.14 -0.59 6.55
C THR A 26 -1.34 -0.97 6.30
N SER A 27 -1.61 -1.84 5.32
CA SER A 27 -2.97 -2.35 5.06
C SER A 27 -3.56 -3.16 6.22
N THR A 28 -2.74 -3.55 7.22
CA THR A 28 -3.24 -4.14 8.47
C THR A 28 -4.13 -3.19 9.28
N GLY A 29 -4.12 -1.88 8.97
CA GLY A 29 -5.08 -0.90 9.49
C GLY A 29 -6.52 -1.17 9.08
N GLY A 30 -6.72 -1.87 7.95
CA GLY A 30 -8.05 -2.27 7.50
C GLY A 30 -8.97 -1.11 7.15
N ILE A 31 -10.27 -1.36 7.30
CA ILE A 31 -11.36 -0.42 7.02
C ILE A 31 -12.10 -0.16 8.32
N TRP A 32 -12.39 1.10 8.61
CA TRP A 32 -13.24 1.46 9.75
C TRP A 32 -14.72 1.44 9.34
N MET A 33 -15.50 0.67 10.08
CA MET A 33 -16.95 0.50 9.84
C MET A 33 -17.82 1.16 10.94
N GLY A 34 -17.18 1.79 11.92
CA GLY A 34 -17.87 2.45 13.02
C GLY A 34 -18.34 3.86 12.68
N ASP A 35 -19.29 4.36 13.48
CA ASP A 35 -19.84 5.72 13.35
C ASP A 35 -19.07 6.74 14.21
N ASP A 36 -18.04 6.29 14.95
CA ASP A 36 -17.24 7.14 15.85
C ASP A 36 -16.40 8.14 15.03
N THR A 37 -16.45 9.39 15.45
CA THR A 37 -15.61 10.47 14.90
C THR A 37 -14.80 11.12 16.02
N PRO A 38 -13.47 11.21 15.90
CA PRO A 38 -12.65 10.77 14.75
C PRO A 38 -12.45 9.25 14.67
N ALA A 39 -12.32 8.74 13.45
CA ALA A 39 -11.96 7.34 13.22
C ALA A 39 -10.59 7.02 13.87
N PRO A 40 -10.35 5.76 14.32
CA PRO A 40 -9.05 5.35 14.81
C PRO A 40 -7.94 5.56 13.78
N ILE A 41 -6.72 5.81 14.25
CA ILE A 41 -5.52 5.98 13.41
C ILE A 41 -4.58 4.79 13.66
N LEU A 42 -4.11 4.14 12.59
CA LEU A 42 -3.07 3.13 12.68
C LEU A 42 -1.73 3.78 13.02
N THR A 43 -1.10 3.29 14.09
CA THR A 43 0.23 3.72 14.53
C THR A 43 1.13 2.51 14.79
N GLU A 44 2.40 2.73 15.16
CA GLU A 44 3.30 1.67 15.59
C GLU A 44 2.83 0.97 16.88
N ARG A 45 1.94 1.60 17.66
CA ARG A 45 1.54 1.15 19.00
C ARG A 45 0.27 0.31 19.01
N ASN A 46 -0.50 0.32 17.94
CA ASN A 46 -1.74 -0.44 17.88
C ASN A 46 -1.71 -1.49 16.79
N ILE A 47 -2.46 -2.58 17.02
CA ILE A 47 -2.65 -3.64 16.04
C ILE A 47 -4.13 -3.84 15.73
N TYR A 48 -4.98 -3.77 16.76
CA TYR A 48 -6.42 -3.98 16.62
C TYR A 48 -7.20 -2.93 17.42
N PHE A 49 -8.18 -2.35 16.77
CA PHE A 49 -9.09 -1.34 17.32
C PHE A 49 -10.53 -1.51 16.80
N GLY A 50 -10.87 -2.71 16.29
CA GLY A 50 -12.19 -3.04 15.75
C GLY A 50 -12.31 -2.84 14.23
N GLN A 51 -11.20 -2.64 13.52
CA GLN A 51 -11.21 -2.52 12.06
C GLN A 51 -11.65 -3.80 11.37
N ASP A 52 -12.37 -3.65 10.25
CA ASP A 52 -12.60 -4.73 9.31
C ASP A 52 -11.34 -4.95 8.47
N LEU A 53 -10.86 -6.18 8.43
CA LEU A 53 -9.70 -6.60 7.66
C LEU A 53 -10.07 -7.04 6.23
N GLY A 54 -11.33 -6.91 5.84
CA GLY A 54 -11.93 -6.90 4.50
C GLY A 54 -11.58 -8.08 3.60
N ASN A 55 -10.32 -8.36 3.39
CA ASN A 55 -9.87 -9.41 2.48
C ASN A 55 -8.81 -10.33 3.09
N GLN A 56 -8.61 -11.48 2.44
CA GLN A 56 -7.67 -12.51 2.91
C GLN A 56 -6.22 -12.01 3.03
N TYR A 57 -5.81 -11.05 2.19
CA TYR A 57 -4.46 -10.49 2.25
C TYR A 57 -4.27 -9.70 3.55
N MET A 58 -5.13 -8.71 3.81
CA MET A 58 -5.06 -7.88 5.02
C MET A 58 -5.16 -8.76 6.28
N HIS A 59 -6.13 -9.68 6.30
CA HIS A 59 -6.34 -10.59 7.42
C HIS A 59 -5.11 -11.48 7.66
N SER A 60 -4.54 -12.09 6.62
CA SER A 60 -3.37 -12.97 6.80
C SER A 60 -2.12 -12.21 7.23
N LYS A 61 -1.93 -10.96 6.79
CA LYS A 61 -0.82 -10.11 7.25
C LYS A 61 -1.00 -9.68 8.70
N PHE A 62 -2.22 -9.32 9.08
CA PHE A 62 -2.57 -9.00 10.47
C PHE A 62 -2.29 -10.18 11.41
N LEU A 63 -2.73 -11.40 11.04
CA LEU A 63 -2.49 -12.61 11.83
C LEU A 63 -0.99 -12.95 11.93
N ALA A 64 -0.21 -12.69 10.88
CA ALA A 64 1.24 -12.85 10.93
C ALA A 64 1.91 -11.83 11.89
N ASP A 65 1.49 -10.55 11.83
CA ASP A 65 1.97 -9.54 12.78
C ASP A 65 1.65 -9.94 14.23
N ARG A 66 0.42 -10.38 14.49
CA ARG A 66 -0.03 -10.81 15.81
C ARG A 66 0.79 -12.00 16.32
N LEU A 67 0.98 -13.02 15.50
CA LEU A 67 1.77 -14.20 15.84
C LEU A 67 3.20 -13.81 16.25
N ILE A 68 3.85 -12.90 15.52
CA ILE A 68 5.20 -12.44 15.85
C ILE A 68 5.20 -11.62 17.15
N LEU A 69 4.21 -10.75 17.35
CA LEU A 69 4.09 -9.98 18.60
C LEU A 69 3.86 -10.88 19.81
N ASP A 70 3.03 -11.92 19.67
CA ASP A 70 2.79 -12.93 20.73
C ASP A 70 4.10 -13.66 21.08
N ALA A 71 4.89 -14.05 20.07
CA ALA A 71 6.19 -14.70 20.31
C ALA A 71 7.23 -13.75 20.94
N VAL A 72 7.22 -12.45 20.58
CA VAL A 72 8.05 -11.44 21.26
C VAL A 72 7.67 -11.31 22.73
N ALA A 73 6.36 -11.24 23.01
CA ALA A 73 5.86 -11.01 24.36
C ALA A 73 6.03 -12.23 25.30
N HIS A 74 5.89 -13.44 24.78
CA HIS A 74 5.76 -14.65 25.60
C HIS A 74 6.93 -15.65 25.45
N GLU A 75 7.66 -15.59 24.35
CA GLU A 75 8.70 -16.57 24.03
C GLU A 75 10.12 -15.95 23.92
N GLY A 76 10.21 -14.62 24.06
CA GLY A 76 11.49 -13.90 24.01
C GLY A 76 12.08 -13.77 22.60
N LEU A 77 11.23 -13.88 21.55
CA LEU A 77 11.66 -13.66 20.18
C LEU A 77 12.23 -12.24 20.01
N LYS A 78 13.40 -12.12 19.41
CA LYS A 78 13.94 -10.83 18.95
C LYS A 78 13.42 -10.54 17.57
N ALA A 79 12.44 -9.62 17.45
CA ALA A 79 11.84 -9.33 16.17
C ALA A 79 11.56 -7.84 15.96
N LYS A 80 11.59 -7.42 14.68
CA LYS A 80 11.08 -6.14 14.22
C LYS A 80 10.12 -6.34 13.06
N ILE A 81 8.96 -5.71 13.15
CA ILE A 81 7.91 -5.73 12.12
C ILE A 81 7.96 -4.41 11.37
N MET A 82 8.09 -4.47 10.05
CA MET A 82 8.15 -3.34 9.14
C MET A 82 6.85 -3.25 8.34
N ARG A 83 5.87 -2.46 8.79
CA ARG A 83 4.63 -2.19 8.06
C ARG A 83 4.89 -1.17 6.97
N VAL A 84 5.27 -1.65 5.78
CA VAL A 84 5.58 -0.79 4.63
C VAL A 84 4.31 -0.23 3.99
N GLY A 85 4.46 0.91 3.30
CA GLY A 85 3.41 1.54 2.50
C GLY A 85 3.27 0.96 1.11
N ASN A 86 2.79 1.78 0.17
CA ASN A 86 2.64 1.42 -1.23
C ASN A 86 4.02 1.43 -1.92
N LEU A 87 4.57 0.25 -2.14
CA LEU A 87 5.86 0.11 -2.83
C LEU A 87 5.73 0.61 -4.27
N ALA A 88 6.60 1.55 -4.62
CA ALA A 88 6.62 2.22 -5.92
C ALA A 88 7.98 2.04 -6.61
N ALA A 89 8.12 2.59 -7.81
CA ALA A 89 9.34 2.55 -8.59
C ALA A 89 10.56 3.09 -7.83
N ARG A 90 11.76 2.69 -8.23
CA ARG A 90 13.00 3.26 -7.69
C ARG A 90 13.06 4.78 -7.92
N SER A 91 13.52 5.51 -6.91
CA SER A 91 13.49 6.98 -6.92
C SER A 91 14.40 7.61 -7.99
N TYR A 92 15.49 6.94 -8.39
CA TYR A 92 16.50 7.52 -9.27
C TYR A 92 16.30 7.19 -10.77
N ASP A 93 15.67 6.07 -11.14
CA ASP A 93 15.52 5.64 -12.54
C ASP A 93 14.09 5.22 -12.92
N GLY A 94 13.18 5.15 -11.96
CA GLY A 94 11.80 4.76 -12.21
C GLY A 94 11.57 3.28 -12.47
N GLU A 95 12.61 2.42 -12.37
CA GLU A 95 12.43 0.97 -12.58
C GLU A 95 11.48 0.39 -11.54
N PHE A 96 10.56 -0.43 -12.01
CA PHE A 96 9.51 -1.03 -11.20
C PHE A 96 9.73 -2.54 -11.04
N GLN A 97 9.03 -3.15 -10.08
CA GLN A 97 9.10 -4.60 -9.86
C GLN A 97 8.69 -5.41 -11.10
N VAL A 98 9.37 -6.52 -11.37
CA VAL A 98 9.12 -7.37 -12.54
C VAL A 98 7.69 -7.98 -12.53
N ASN A 99 7.17 -8.32 -11.33
CA ASN A 99 5.82 -8.84 -11.17
C ASN A 99 4.76 -7.76 -10.91
N PHE A 100 4.87 -6.63 -11.60
CA PHE A 100 4.01 -5.45 -11.44
C PHE A 100 2.51 -5.75 -11.59
N SER A 101 2.13 -6.78 -12.36
CA SER A 101 0.75 -7.18 -12.58
C SER A 101 -0.01 -7.54 -11.28
N THR A 102 0.71 -7.92 -10.24
CA THR A 102 0.14 -8.25 -8.92
C THR A 102 0.09 -7.07 -7.96
N ASN A 103 0.59 -5.89 -8.36
CA ASN A 103 0.55 -4.70 -7.53
C ASN A 103 -0.84 -4.06 -7.58
N SER A 104 -1.62 -4.23 -6.52
CA SER A 104 -3.01 -3.77 -6.45
C SER A 104 -3.15 -2.24 -6.54
N TYR A 105 -2.16 -1.49 -6.03
CA TYR A 105 -2.16 -0.04 -6.10
C TYR A 105 -2.01 0.44 -7.57
N MET A 106 -1.05 -0.11 -8.30
CA MET A 106 -0.87 0.21 -9.72
C MET A 106 -2.03 -0.32 -10.57
N GLY A 107 -2.67 -1.41 -10.14
CA GLY A 107 -3.87 -1.94 -10.78
C GLY A 107 -5.00 -0.90 -10.88
N ARG A 108 -5.15 -0.03 -9.88
CA ARG A 108 -6.12 1.08 -9.92
C ARG A 108 -5.80 2.09 -11.03
N ILE A 109 -4.53 2.49 -11.18
CA ILE A 109 -4.09 3.38 -12.26
C ILE A 109 -4.31 2.72 -13.63
N LYS A 110 -4.02 1.41 -13.75
CA LYS A 110 -4.28 0.64 -14.97
C LYS A 110 -5.77 0.64 -15.33
N ILE A 111 -6.66 0.48 -14.37
CA ILE A 111 -8.11 0.52 -14.62
C ILE A 111 -8.55 1.87 -15.14
N PHE A 112 -8.13 2.98 -14.52
CA PHE A 112 -8.48 4.32 -15.03
C PHE A 112 -7.93 4.57 -16.44
N ASN A 113 -6.71 4.09 -16.70
CA ASN A 113 -6.13 4.15 -18.05
C ASN A 113 -6.96 3.35 -19.06
N MET A 114 -7.35 2.14 -18.72
CA MET A 114 -8.17 1.27 -19.59
C MET A 114 -9.57 1.84 -19.85
N LEU A 115 -10.19 2.47 -18.83
CA LEU A 115 -11.50 3.10 -18.95
C LEU A 115 -11.43 4.49 -19.61
N GLY A 116 -10.26 5.12 -19.66
CA GLY A 116 -10.06 6.49 -20.15
C GLY A 116 -10.71 7.54 -19.26
N CYS A 117 -11.13 7.18 -18.05
CA CYS A 117 -11.79 8.10 -17.13
C CYS A 117 -11.56 7.74 -15.65
N CYS A 118 -11.74 8.75 -14.78
CA CYS A 118 -11.66 8.66 -13.33
C CYS A 118 -12.77 9.54 -12.72
N PRO A 119 -13.42 9.13 -11.61
CA PRO A 119 -14.40 9.98 -10.94
C PRO A 119 -13.78 11.28 -10.39
N TYR A 120 -14.50 12.39 -10.46
CA TYR A 120 -14.05 13.66 -9.86
C TYR A 120 -13.75 13.53 -8.37
N GLU A 121 -14.52 12.74 -7.63
CA GLU A 121 -14.37 12.51 -6.20
C GLU A 121 -13.01 11.88 -5.84
N GLN A 122 -12.35 11.28 -6.83
CA GLN A 122 -11.05 10.66 -6.67
C GLN A 122 -9.88 11.60 -6.97
N TYR A 123 -10.14 12.77 -7.59
CA TYR A 123 -9.10 13.70 -8.02
C TYR A 123 -8.20 14.10 -6.86
N ASP A 124 -8.78 14.53 -5.75
CA ASP A 124 -8.09 15.02 -4.56
C ASP A 124 -7.64 13.89 -3.60
N SER A 125 -7.78 12.62 -4.02
CA SER A 125 -7.35 11.50 -3.18
C SER A 125 -5.84 11.51 -3.01
N PRO A 126 -5.32 11.57 -1.78
CA PRO A 126 -3.89 11.52 -1.53
C PRO A 126 -3.34 10.15 -1.91
N THR A 127 -2.26 10.18 -2.66
CA THR A 127 -1.59 9.00 -3.19
C THR A 127 -0.18 8.92 -2.62
N GLU A 128 0.11 7.87 -1.89
CA GLU A 128 1.41 7.62 -1.26
C GLU A 128 2.29 6.78 -2.19
N PHE A 129 3.55 7.21 -2.34
CA PHE A 129 4.59 6.48 -3.07
C PHE A 129 5.79 6.26 -2.17
N SER A 130 6.04 5.00 -1.81
CA SER A 130 7.26 4.60 -1.10
C SER A 130 8.22 3.94 -2.09
N PRO A 131 9.27 4.67 -2.59
CA PRO A 131 10.21 4.10 -3.53
C PRO A 131 10.87 2.85 -2.95
N ILE A 132 10.93 1.75 -3.74
CA ILE A 132 11.37 0.44 -3.24
C ILE A 132 12.81 0.45 -2.72
N ASN A 133 13.71 1.18 -3.37
CA ASN A 133 15.10 1.32 -2.93
C ASN A 133 15.22 2.08 -1.60
N GLU A 134 14.40 3.10 -1.39
CA GLU A 134 14.36 3.86 -0.15
C GLU A 134 13.70 3.06 0.96
N THR A 135 12.61 2.36 0.66
CA THR A 135 11.96 1.45 1.61
C THR A 135 12.93 0.37 2.08
N ALA A 136 13.69 -0.26 1.16
CA ALA A 136 14.69 -1.24 1.51
C ALA A 136 15.79 -0.66 2.42
N ARG A 137 16.28 0.55 2.11
CA ARG A 137 17.24 1.27 2.95
C ARG A 137 16.68 1.58 4.34
N ALA A 138 15.44 2.07 4.41
CA ALA A 138 14.77 2.34 5.68
C ALA A 138 14.63 1.08 6.53
N ILE A 139 14.22 -0.05 5.93
CA ILE A 139 14.13 -1.35 6.62
C ILE A 139 15.50 -1.75 7.21
N VAL A 140 16.57 -1.66 6.44
CA VAL A 140 17.92 -2.04 6.91
C VAL A 140 18.37 -1.14 8.06
N LEU A 141 18.16 0.17 7.96
CA LEU A 141 18.49 1.11 9.04
C LEU A 141 17.70 0.80 10.32
N LEU A 142 16.40 0.58 10.21
CA LEU A 142 15.52 0.26 11.34
C LEU A 142 15.83 -1.12 11.93
N ALA A 143 16.22 -2.09 11.11
CA ALA A 143 16.60 -3.44 11.56
C ALA A 143 17.84 -3.41 12.44
N THR A 144 18.79 -2.53 12.14
CA THR A 144 20.08 -2.43 12.84
C THR A 144 20.10 -1.40 13.97
N THR A 145 19.06 -0.59 14.11
CA THR A 145 18.97 0.37 15.22
C THR A 145 18.80 -0.33 16.57
N PRO A 146 19.39 0.20 17.66
CA PRO A 146 19.20 -0.32 19.02
C PRO A 146 17.80 -0.04 19.61
N GLU A 147 16.92 0.65 18.89
CA GLU A 147 15.55 0.93 19.36
C GLU A 147 14.83 -0.37 19.74
N GLU A 148 14.28 -0.40 20.93
CA GLU A 148 13.56 -1.58 21.44
C GLU A 148 12.14 -1.74 20.84
N CYS A 149 11.68 -0.79 20.06
CA CYS A 149 10.38 -0.87 19.41
C CYS A 149 10.32 -2.05 18.44
N THR A 150 9.28 -2.87 18.60
CA THR A 150 9.06 -4.05 17.75
C THR A 150 8.42 -3.68 16.41
N VAL A 151 7.56 -2.67 16.36
CA VAL A 151 6.83 -2.29 15.14
C VAL A 151 7.32 -0.94 14.63
N PHE A 152 7.64 -0.90 13.35
CA PHE A 152 7.92 0.31 12.60
C PHE A 152 7.00 0.42 11.37
N MET A 153 6.75 1.64 10.94
CA MET A 153 5.92 1.94 9.77
C MET A 153 6.73 2.74 8.73
N PRO A 154 7.71 2.11 8.05
CA PRO A 154 8.54 2.80 7.06
C PRO A 154 7.76 3.01 5.75
N TYR A 155 7.03 4.11 5.67
CA TYR A 155 6.39 4.57 4.45
C TYR A 155 6.63 6.08 4.25
N ASN A 156 6.59 6.51 3.00
CA ASN A 156 6.77 7.90 2.63
C ASN A 156 5.52 8.71 2.96
N THR A 157 5.68 9.76 3.77
CA THR A 157 4.58 10.65 4.15
C THR A 157 4.30 11.76 3.12
N HIS A 158 5.18 11.93 2.13
CA HIS A 158 4.92 12.83 1.02
C HIS A 158 3.93 12.17 0.06
N THR A 159 2.80 12.82 -0.17
CA THR A 159 1.74 12.35 -1.06
C THR A 159 1.58 13.25 -2.27
N ARG A 160 0.99 12.72 -3.34
CA ARG A 160 0.52 13.48 -4.50
C ARG A 160 -0.97 13.26 -4.66
N LEU A 161 -1.68 14.20 -5.25
CA LEU A 161 -3.07 13.98 -5.60
C LEU A 161 -3.18 12.97 -6.74
N LEU A 162 -4.16 12.10 -6.69
CA LEU A 162 -4.37 11.10 -7.76
C LEU A 162 -4.59 11.79 -9.12
N GLY A 163 -5.32 12.89 -9.13
CA GLY A 163 -5.53 13.67 -10.35
C GLY A 163 -4.24 14.18 -10.98
N ASP A 164 -3.27 14.62 -10.17
CA ASP A 164 -1.96 15.02 -10.66
C ASP A 164 -1.21 13.83 -11.26
N VAL A 165 -1.24 12.66 -10.59
CA VAL A 165 -0.61 11.43 -11.09
C VAL A 165 -1.21 10.99 -12.42
N LEU A 166 -2.54 10.99 -12.54
CA LEU A 166 -3.23 10.62 -13.77
C LEU A 166 -2.97 11.64 -14.90
N SER A 167 -2.79 12.91 -14.55
CA SER A 167 -2.44 13.95 -15.53
C SER A 167 -1.05 13.73 -16.16
N GLU A 168 -0.13 13.09 -15.44
CA GLU A 168 1.19 12.74 -15.99
C GLU A 168 1.12 11.67 -17.09
N LEU A 169 0.04 10.87 -17.14
CA LEU A 169 -0.19 9.89 -18.21
C LEU A 169 -0.27 10.54 -19.60
N LYS A 170 -0.62 11.83 -19.70
CA LYS A 170 -0.60 12.57 -20.95
C LYS A 170 0.79 12.59 -21.59
N LYS A 171 1.86 12.57 -20.80
CA LYS A 171 3.25 12.56 -21.30
C LYS A 171 3.62 11.26 -22.02
N ILE A 172 2.88 10.18 -21.75
CA ILE A 172 3.04 8.87 -22.39
C ILE A 172 1.92 8.56 -23.40
N GLY A 173 1.17 9.58 -23.81
CA GLY A 173 0.16 9.48 -24.85
C GLY A 173 -1.23 9.04 -24.39
N THR A 174 -1.50 9.03 -23.08
CA THR A 174 -2.81 8.65 -22.55
C THR A 174 -3.46 9.84 -21.85
N GLU A 175 -4.72 10.12 -22.19
CA GLU A 175 -5.52 11.15 -21.53
C GLU A 175 -6.66 10.52 -20.74
N ILE A 176 -6.73 10.87 -19.44
CA ILE A 176 -7.79 10.45 -18.53
C ILE A 176 -8.77 11.64 -18.37
N ARG A 177 -10.04 11.40 -18.68
CA ARG A 177 -11.12 12.37 -18.39
C ARG A 177 -11.58 12.22 -16.96
N PHE A 178 -11.86 13.32 -16.29
CA PHE A 178 -12.57 13.30 -15.01
C PHE A 178 -14.07 13.42 -15.28
N VAL A 179 -14.86 12.54 -14.67
CA VAL A 179 -16.29 12.40 -14.90
C VAL A 179 -17.05 12.31 -13.57
N GLU A 180 -18.34 12.58 -13.58
CA GLU A 180 -19.22 12.36 -12.43
C GLU A 180 -19.39 10.86 -12.14
N MET A 181 -19.62 10.49 -10.88
CA MET A 181 -19.73 9.09 -10.45
C MET A 181 -20.75 8.28 -11.27
N PRO A 182 -21.98 8.78 -11.59
CA PRO A 182 -22.93 8.02 -12.41
C PRO A 182 -22.45 7.72 -13.82
N GLU A 183 -21.67 8.63 -14.44
CA GLU A 183 -21.05 8.39 -15.76
C GLU A 183 -19.95 7.34 -15.64
N PHE A 184 -19.12 7.44 -14.61
CA PHE A 184 -18.07 6.46 -14.33
C PHE A 184 -18.65 5.05 -14.14
N ASP A 185 -19.71 4.91 -13.34
CA ASP A 185 -20.38 3.63 -13.09
C ASP A 185 -20.92 3.02 -14.39
N ALA A 186 -21.55 3.81 -15.24
CA ALA A 186 -22.03 3.35 -16.53
C ALA A 186 -20.89 2.83 -17.43
N ILE A 187 -19.77 3.57 -17.51
CA ILE A 187 -18.59 3.17 -18.29
C ILE A 187 -17.98 1.86 -17.70
N LEU A 188 -17.88 1.76 -16.39
CA LEU A 188 -17.34 0.60 -15.70
C LEU A 188 -18.19 -0.65 -15.96
N HIS A 189 -19.52 -0.55 -15.82
CA HIS A 189 -20.44 -1.64 -16.09
C HIS A 189 -20.39 -2.08 -17.55
N GLN A 190 -20.37 -1.16 -18.49
CA GLN A 190 -20.23 -1.47 -19.92
C GLN A 190 -18.89 -2.16 -20.20
N ALA A 191 -17.80 -1.70 -19.62
CA ALA A 191 -16.48 -2.33 -19.80
C ALA A 191 -16.43 -3.76 -19.21
N ALA A 192 -17.19 -4.03 -18.14
CA ALA A 192 -17.26 -5.35 -17.50
C ALA A 192 -18.01 -6.41 -18.33
N GLU A 193 -18.76 -5.99 -19.37
CA GLU A 193 -19.38 -6.92 -20.33
C GLU A 193 -18.33 -7.62 -21.24
N ASP A 194 -17.14 -7.00 -21.38
CA ASP A 194 -16.02 -7.61 -22.10
C ASP A 194 -15.30 -8.63 -21.19
N PRO A 195 -15.31 -9.94 -21.53
CA PRO A 195 -14.68 -10.96 -20.70
C PRO A 195 -13.18 -10.74 -20.45
N LYS A 196 -12.47 -10.05 -21.35
CA LYS A 196 -11.04 -9.74 -21.19
C LYS A 196 -10.82 -8.67 -20.14
N LYS A 197 -11.74 -7.72 -20.02
CA LYS A 197 -11.69 -6.63 -19.04
C LYS A 197 -12.29 -7.01 -17.70
N ALA A 198 -13.31 -7.86 -17.69
CA ALA A 198 -14.07 -8.26 -16.51
C ALA A 198 -13.16 -8.75 -15.36
N ALA A 199 -12.15 -9.57 -15.67
CA ALA A 199 -11.23 -10.10 -14.66
C ALA A 199 -10.44 -8.98 -13.95
N LEU A 200 -9.98 -7.96 -14.69
CA LEU A 200 -9.28 -6.81 -14.12
C LEU A 200 -10.22 -5.91 -13.32
N LEU A 201 -11.46 -5.76 -13.78
CA LEU A 201 -12.46 -4.90 -13.16
C LEU A 201 -13.12 -5.51 -11.92
N THR A 202 -13.04 -6.84 -11.75
CA THR A 202 -13.70 -7.56 -10.63
C THR A 202 -13.38 -6.95 -9.27
N THR A 203 -12.12 -6.55 -9.03
CA THR A 203 -11.73 -5.95 -7.76
C THR A 203 -12.39 -4.59 -7.54
N MET A 204 -12.51 -3.78 -8.58
CA MET A 204 -13.13 -2.46 -8.49
C MET A 204 -14.66 -2.57 -8.35
N LEU A 205 -15.29 -3.48 -9.09
CA LEU A 205 -16.72 -3.78 -8.96
C LEU A 205 -17.08 -4.31 -7.57
N ALA A 206 -16.25 -5.18 -7.00
CA ALA A 206 -16.44 -5.64 -5.62
C ALA A 206 -16.36 -4.50 -4.61
N TYR A 207 -15.51 -3.52 -4.86
CA TYR A 207 -15.38 -2.32 -4.01
C TYR A 207 -16.64 -1.44 -4.08
N GLN A 208 -17.22 -1.25 -5.27
CA GLN A 208 -18.45 -0.47 -5.46
C GLN A 208 -19.68 -1.17 -4.85
N ASN A 209 -19.82 -2.48 -5.05
CA ASN A 209 -20.95 -3.24 -4.50
C ASN A 209 -20.96 -3.26 -2.96
N ASN A 210 -19.83 -3.12 -2.31
CA ASN A 210 -19.73 -3.01 -0.86
C ASN A 210 -19.98 -1.57 -0.33
N SER A 211 -19.90 -0.56 -1.18
CA SER A 211 -20.09 0.84 -0.78
C SER A 211 -21.54 1.26 -0.56
N SER A 212 -22.51 0.40 -0.91
CA SER A 212 -23.95 0.71 -0.77
C SER A 212 -24.51 0.59 0.65
N ALA A 213 -23.75 0.12 1.64
CA ALA A 213 -24.28 -0.19 2.97
C ALA A 213 -23.87 0.74 4.11
N LYS A 214 -22.68 1.34 4.10
CA LYS A 214 -22.20 2.35 5.09
C LYS A 214 -20.98 3.11 4.53
N PRO A 215 -20.76 4.37 4.91
CA PRO A 215 -19.51 5.04 4.57
C PRO A 215 -18.34 4.28 5.19
N THR A 216 -17.53 3.66 4.35
CA THR A 216 -16.33 2.94 4.76
C THR A 216 -15.14 3.88 4.64
N HIS A 217 -14.38 4.05 5.72
CA HIS A 217 -13.18 4.86 5.72
C HIS A 217 -11.95 3.96 5.82
N ILE A 218 -11.04 4.09 4.86
CA ILE A 218 -9.69 3.54 5.02
C ILE A 218 -9.11 4.21 6.27
N VAL A 219 -8.60 3.40 7.18
CA VAL A 219 -8.02 3.90 8.43
C VAL A 219 -6.79 4.75 8.14
N ASP A 220 -6.79 5.97 8.65
CA ASP A 220 -5.64 6.87 8.55
C ASP A 220 -4.42 6.27 9.26
N ARG A 221 -3.24 6.71 8.85
CA ARG A 221 -1.95 6.20 9.31
C ARG A 221 -1.07 7.31 9.83
N ASN A 222 -0.38 7.06 10.92
CA ASN A 222 0.59 7.99 11.49
C ASN A 222 1.86 7.22 11.88
N ASN A 223 2.98 7.51 11.21
CA ASN A 223 4.29 6.93 11.46
C ASN A 223 5.28 7.93 12.10
N ALA A 224 4.79 8.83 12.93
CA ALA A 224 5.62 9.89 13.52
C ALA A 224 6.83 9.33 14.27
N TYR A 225 6.68 8.22 14.99
CA TYR A 225 7.78 7.58 15.69
C TYR A 225 8.83 7.03 14.71
N THR A 226 8.41 6.24 13.73
CA THR A 226 9.32 5.70 12.69
C THR A 226 10.05 6.81 11.95
N SER A 227 9.33 7.87 11.58
CA SER A 227 9.90 9.04 10.88
C SER A 227 10.96 9.75 11.73
N GLN A 228 10.76 9.89 13.04
CA GLN A 228 11.74 10.48 13.95
C GLN A 228 12.98 9.59 14.09
N VAL A 229 12.82 8.27 14.19
CA VAL A 229 13.94 7.33 14.24
C VAL A 229 14.75 7.40 12.94
N LEU A 230 14.10 7.33 11.79
CA LEU A 230 14.75 7.44 10.48
C LEU A 230 15.50 8.77 10.32
N LEU A 231 14.90 9.88 10.75
CA LEU A 231 15.55 11.21 10.70
C LEU A 231 16.84 11.24 11.55
N ARG A 232 16.82 10.66 12.75
CA ARG A 232 18.02 10.55 13.61
C ARG A 232 19.11 9.68 12.97
N LEU A 233 18.73 8.68 12.15
CA LEU A 233 19.64 7.84 11.39
C LEU A 233 20.10 8.47 10.07
N GLY A 234 19.77 9.74 9.83
CA GLY A 234 20.17 10.47 8.62
C GLY A 234 19.40 10.06 7.37
N PHE A 235 18.23 9.42 7.52
CA PHE A 235 17.38 9.04 6.40
C PHE A 235 16.29 10.09 6.17
N ARG A 236 16.04 10.39 4.90
CA ARG A 236 14.89 11.19 4.44
C ARG A 236 14.30 10.53 3.20
N TRP A 237 13.00 10.57 3.09
CA TRP A 237 12.29 10.16 1.89
C TRP A 237 12.44 11.19 0.79
N THR A 238 12.55 10.74 -0.45
CA THR A 238 12.41 11.60 -1.63
C THR A 238 10.95 12.02 -1.78
N GLU A 239 10.74 13.29 -2.06
CA GLU A 239 9.41 13.80 -2.42
C GLU A 239 9.05 13.31 -3.83
N PRO A 240 7.86 12.69 -4.02
CA PRO A 240 7.43 12.19 -5.33
C PRO A 240 6.96 13.35 -6.21
N ASP A 241 7.93 14.06 -6.81
CA ASP A 241 7.66 15.16 -7.75
C ASP A 241 7.11 14.65 -9.11
N SER A 242 6.72 15.59 -9.97
CA SER A 242 6.20 15.28 -11.30
C SER A 242 7.22 14.55 -12.18
N GLU A 243 8.52 14.79 -11.97
CA GLU A 243 9.57 14.11 -12.71
C GLU A 243 9.70 12.65 -12.30
N TYR A 244 9.64 12.37 -11.00
CA TYR A 244 9.61 11.00 -10.47
C TYR A 244 8.39 10.23 -11.01
N ILE A 245 7.19 10.83 -10.94
CA ILE A 245 5.96 10.20 -11.44
C ILE A 245 6.06 9.93 -12.94
N ALA A 246 6.53 10.88 -13.72
CA ALA A 246 6.69 10.70 -15.16
C ALA A 246 7.69 9.58 -15.50
N ARG A 247 8.84 9.49 -14.80
CA ARG A 247 9.82 8.41 -14.98
C ARG A 247 9.19 7.05 -14.65
N MET A 248 8.49 6.94 -13.52
CA MET A 248 7.80 5.71 -13.11
C MET A 248 6.79 5.26 -14.16
N LEU A 249 5.90 6.14 -14.59
CA LEU A 249 4.86 5.81 -15.58
C LEU A 249 5.47 5.43 -16.94
N THR A 250 6.54 6.10 -17.35
CA THR A 250 7.27 5.76 -18.57
C THR A 250 7.89 4.36 -18.50
N ALA A 251 8.59 4.06 -17.40
CA ALA A 251 9.21 2.76 -17.22
C ALA A 251 8.18 1.62 -17.20
N ILE A 252 7.05 1.81 -16.50
CA ILE A 252 5.97 0.81 -16.45
C ILE A 252 5.31 0.64 -17.81
N SER A 253 5.11 1.74 -18.55
CA SER A 253 4.55 1.69 -19.92
C SER A 253 5.43 0.86 -20.85
N GLN A 254 6.76 1.03 -20.79
CA GLN A 254 7.72 0.26 -21.57
C GLN A 254 7.68 -1.25 -21.26
N LEU A 255 7.23 -1.63 -20.08
CA LEU A 255 7.01 -3.03 -19.68
C LEU A 255 5.65 -3.60 -20.16
N GLY A 256 4.87 -2.84 -20.93
CA GLY A 256 3.54 -3.25 -21.39
C GLY A 256 2.46 -3.22 -20.30
N PHE A 257 2.70 -2.51 -19.19
CA PHE A 257 1.77 -2.51 -18.04
C PHE A 257 0.37 -2.01 -18.41
N PHE A 258 0.27 -1.02 -19.29
CA PHE A 258 -1.00 -0.44 -19.71
C PHE A 258 -1.67 -1.17 -20.87
N GLU A 259 -1.03 -2.16 -21.47
CA GLU A 259 -1.63 -3.03 -22.48
C GLU A 259 -2.68 -3.95 -21.85
N VAL A 260 -3.83 -4.14 -22.55
CA VAL A 260 -4.98 -4.95 -22.11
C VAL A 260 -5.22 -6.11 -23.04
#